data_6316713c10a80d2cc53aab4b74ac49a7
#
_entry.id   6316713c10a80d2cc53aab4b74ac49a7
#
_cell.length_a   1.000
_cell.length_b   1.000
_cell.length_c   1.000
_cell.angle_alpha   90.00
_cell.angle_beta   90.00
_cell.angle_gamma   90.00
#
_symmetry.space_group_name_H-M   'P 1'
#
loop_
_entity.id
_entity.type
_entity.pdbx_description
1 polymer ?
#
loop_
_entity_poly.entity_id
_entity_poly.type
_entity_poly.pdbx_seq_one_letter_code
_entity_poly.pdbx_strand_id
1 'polypeptide(L)'
;MLFGNINKGLEKFRSTPDALLVDVREPDEFASGHIPGAVNAPLSTITSVKLPKGKILFLYCLRGTRSMQAAGILKQMGFRVKNIGGINGYKGKMES
;
A
#
# COMPACT_ATOMS: atom_id res chain seq x y z
N MET A 1 7.23 9.38 -15.10
CA MET A 1 6.28 9.02 -14.07
C MET A 1 6.95 8.89 -12.73
N LEU A 2 6.42 9.55 -11.71
CA LEU A 2 7.03 9.53 -10.38
C LEU A 2 6.79 8.22 -9.63
N PHE A 3 5.70 7.54 -9.96
CA PHE A 3 5.33 6.29 -9.29
C PHE A 3 5.39 5.17 -10.29
N GLY A 4 5.76 4.00 -9.83
CA GLY A 4 5.78 2.83 -10.67
C GLY A 4 4.37 2.41 -11.09
N ASN A 5 4.30 1.54 -12.08
CA ASN A 5 3.06 0.90 -12.47
C ASN A 5 2.64 -0.07 -11.37
N ILE A 6 1.44 0.11 -10.82
CA ILE A 6 0.96 -0.72 -9.71
C ILE A 6 0.95 -2.21 -10.06
N ASN A 7 0.68 -2.56 -11.31
CA ASN A 7 0.65 -3.97 -11.71
C ASN A 7 2.04 -4.60 -11.61
N LYS A 8 3.08 -3.85 -11.97
CA LYS A 8 4.46 -4.31 -11.78
C LYS A 8 4.83 -4.37 -10.31
N GLY A 9 4.37 -3.39 -9.53
CA GLY A 9 4.58 -3.40 -8.08
C GLY A 9 3.96 -4.62 -7.43
N LEU A 10 2.78 -5.03 -7.89
CA LEU A 10 2.12 -6.22 -7.38
C LEU A 10 2.84 -7.51 -7.79
N GLU A 11 3.42 -7.56 -8.99
CA GLU A 11 4.28 -8.69 -9.37
C GLU A 11 5.45 -8.82 -8.39
N LYS A 12 6.09 -7.70 -8.09
CA LYS A 12 7.20 -7.67 -7.14
C LYS A 12 6.74 -8.10 -5.75
N PHE A 13 5.59 -7.62 -5.31
CA PHE A 13 5.01 -8.00 -4.03
C PHE A 13 4.80 -9.52 -3.95
N ARG A 14 4.22 -10.11 -4.99
CA ARG A 14 3.93 -11.55 -5.01
C ARG A 14 5.19 -12.39 -4.98
N SER A 15 6.31 -11.87 -5.49
CA SER A 15 7.58 -12.60 -5.53
C SER A 15 8.48 -12.26 -4.35
N THR A 16 8.03 -11.43 -3.42
CA THR A 16 8.83 -10.99 -2.28
C THR A 16 8.39 -11.75 -1.03
N PRO A 17 9.28 -12.56 -0.42
CA PRO A 17 8.94 -13.20 0.86
C PRO A 17 8.78 -12.14 1.96
N ASP A 18 7.94 -12.45 2.93
CA ASP A 18 7.69 -11.57 4.08
C ASP A 18 7.24 -10.17 3.66
N ALA A 19 6.34 -10.12 2.70
CA ALA A 19 5.76 -8.86 2.22
C ALA A 19 4.31 -8.72 2.67
N LEU A 20 3.87 -7.48 2.88
CA LEU A 20 2.49 -7.15 3.22
C LEU A 20 2.01 -6.05 2.29
N LEU A 21 0.83 -6.22 1.71
CA LEU A 21 0.21 -5.22 0.86
C LEU A 21 -0.68 -4.32 1.71
N VAL A 22 -0.45 -3.02 1.63
CA VAL A 22 -1.11 -2.04 2.50
C VAL A 22 -1.79 -0.97 1.67
N ASP A 23 -3.10 -0.84 1.85
CA ASP A 23 -3.90 0.23 1.26
C ASP A 23 -3.97 1.37 2.26
N VAL A 24 -3.40 2.52 1.90
CA VAL A 24 -3.36 3.68 2.82
C VAL A 24 -4.48 4.68 2.56
N ARG A 25 -5.48 4.28 1.75
CA ARG A 25 -6.68 5.10 1.57
C ARG A 25 -7.54 5.06 2.82
N GLU A 26 -8.56 5.90 2.86
CA GLU A 26 -9.45 5.92 4.01
C GLU A 26 -10.33 4.66 4.06
N PRO A 27 -10.89 4.31 5.24
CA PRO A 27 -11.63 3.05 5.37
C PRO A 27 -12.83 2.91 4.44
N ASP A 28 -13.53 3.98 4.12
CA ASP A 28 -14.67 3.92 3.21
C ASP A 28 -14.23 3.62 1.77
N GLU A 29 -13.08 4.17 1.36
CA GLU A 29 -12.51 3.84 0.06
C GLU A 29 -12.13 2.35 0.00
N PHE A 30 -11.46 1.88 1.05
CA PHE A 30 -11.05 0.47 1.14
C PHE A 30 -12.27 -0.45 1.07
N ALA A 31 -13.32 -0.13 1.82
CA ALA A 31 -14.54 -0.93 1.87
C ALA A 31 -15.26 -0.98 0.53
N SER A 32 -15.16 0.08 -0.28
CA SER A 32 -15.84 0.12 -1.58
C SER A 32 -15.12 -0.69 -2.64
N GLY A 33 -13.89 -1.14 -2.38
CA GLY A 33 -13.12 -2.00 -3.29
C GLY A 33 -11.64 -1.81 -3.08
N HIS A 34 -10.91 -2.91 -2.93
CA HIS A 34 -9.46 -2.90 -2.71
C HIS A 34 -8.82 -4.11 -3.40
N ILE A 35 -7.51 -4.10 -3.50
CA ILE A 35 -6.77 -5.20 -4.10
C ILE A 35 -6.82 -6.39 -3.15
N PRO A 36 -7.14 -7.60 -3.64
CA PRO A 36 -7.21 -8.79 -2.79
C PRO A 36 -5.94 -9.01 -1.98
N GLY A 37 -6.11 -9.30 -0.70
CA GLY A 37 -5.00 -9.52 0.23
C GLY A 37 -4.47 -8.27 0.89
N ALA A 38 -4.92 -7.09 0.51
CA ALA A 38 -4.46 -5.85 1.14
C ALA A 38 -5.09 -5.67 2.50
N VAL A 39 -4.31 -5.10 3.43
CA VAL A 39 -4.84 -4.60 4.69
C VAL A 39 -4.98 -3.08 4.60
N ASN A 40 -5.88 -2.51 5.38
CA ASN A 40 -6.10 -1.06 5.37
C ASN A 40 -5.36 -0.41 6.54
N ALA A 41 -4.49 0.53 6.21
CA ALA A 41 -3.81 1.37 7.20
C ALA A 41 -3.89 2.81 6.70
N PRO A 42 -4.98 3.52 7.02
CA PRO A 42 -5.22 4.84 6.44
C PRO A 42 -4.12 5.84 6.79
N LEU A 43 -3.76 6.67 5.82
CA LEU A 43 -2.75 7.71 6.04
C LEU A 43 -3.10 8.59 7.24
N SER A 44 -4.39 8.89 7.42
CA SER A 44 -4.85 9.77 8.50
C SER A 44 -4.49 9.25 9.89
N THR A 45 -4.32 7.93 10.05
CA THR A 45 -4.00 7.32 11.34
C THR A 45 -2.79 6.40 11.26
N ILE A 46 -1.93 6.59 10.26
CA ILE A 46 -0.85 5.65 9.94
C ILE A 46 0.12 5.44 11.12
N THR A 47 0.32 6.44 11.95
CA THR A 47 1.22 6.33 13.10
C THR A 47 0.64 5.49 14.24
N SER A 48 -0.66 5.26 14.22
CA SER A 48 -1.37 4.51 15.28
C SER A 48 -1.67 3.07 14.88
N VAL A 49 -1.52 2.73 13.60
CA VAL A 49 -1.81 1.38 13.13
C VAL A 49 -0.63 0.47 13.45
N LYS A 50 -0.93 -0.71 14.00
CA LYS A 50 0.13 -1.68 14.26
C LYS A 50 0.43 -2.47 12.99
N LEU A 51 1.63 -2.26 12.45
CA LEU A 51 2.10 -2.97 11.28
C LEU A 51 3.33 -3.79 11.65
N PRO A 52 3.54 -4.95 11.03
CA PRO A 52 4.67 -5.82 11.38
C PRO A 52 6.00 -5.27 10.89
N LYS A 53 6.97 -5.16 11.79
CA LYS A 53 8.30 -4.64 11.45
C LYS A 53 9.12 -5.63 10.61
N GLY A 54 8.83 -6.91 10.72
CA GLY A 54 9.58 -7.93 10.00
C GLY A 54 9.21 -8.09 8.54
N LYS A 55 8.23 -7.33 8.06
CA LYS A 55 7.75 -7.46 6.68
C LYS A 55 8.12 -6.22 5.87
N ILE A 56 8.24 -6.41 4.56
CA ILE A 56 8.37 -5.30 3.62
C ILE A 56 6.95 -4.85 3.26
N LEU A 57 6.65 -3.58 3.49
CA LEU A 57 5.32 -3.03 3.25
C LEU A 57 5.24 -2.46 1.84
N PHE A 58 4.33 -2.99 1.05
CA PHE A 58 4.05 -2.48 -0.30
C PHE A 58 2.79 -1.63 -0.20
N LEU A 59 2.96 -0.31 -0.40
CA LEU A 59 1.91 0.66 -0.15
C LEU A 59 1.28 1.14 -1.44
N TYR A 60 -0.03 1.32 -1.43
CA TYR A 60 -0.72 1.97 -2.54
C TYR A 60 -1.85 2.86 -2.01
N CYS A 61 -2.27 3.80 -2.81
CA CYS A 61 -3.46 4.60 -2.57
C CYS A 61 -4.24 4.71 -3.88
N LEU A 62 -5.01 5.79 -4.09
CA LEU A 62 -5.74 5.94 -5.35
C LEU A 62 -4.80 6.25 -6.51
N ARG A 63 -3.88 7.22 -6.33
CA ARG A 63 -2.99 7.71 -7.40
C ARG A 63 -1.51 7.65 -7.05
N GLY A 64 -1.14 7.25 -5.84
CA GLY A 64 0.24 7.15 -5.41
C GLY A 64 0.74 8.29 -4.52
N THR A 65 -0.01 9.37 -4.38
CA THR A 65 0.43 10.54 -3.61
C THR A 65 0.37 10.31 -2.11
N ARG A 66 -0.75 9.80 -1.62
CA ARG A 66 -0.90 9.49 -0.19
C ARG A 66 0.04 8.38 0.23
N SER A 67 0.23 7.38 -0.64
CA SER A 67 1.14 6.27 -0.33
C SER A 67 2.58 6.74 -0.31
N MET A 68 2.94 7.75 -1.08
CA MET A 68 4.27 8.36 -1.00
C MET A 68 4.46 9.03 0.36
N GLN A 69 3.47 9.76 0.85
CA GLN A 69 3.53 10.39 2.17
C GLN A 69 3.62 9.34 3.27
N ALA A 70 2.80 8.30 3.19
CA ALA A 70 2.81 7.21 4.16
C ALA A 70 4.17 6.51 4.18
N ALA A 71 4.77 6.30 3.01
CA ALA A 71 6.10 5.68 2.91
C ALA A 71 7.15 6.48 3.67
N GLY A 72 7.12 7.80 3.54
CA GLY A 72 8.05 8.67 4.26
C GLY A 72 7.89 8.55 5.78
N ILE A 73 6.65 8.56 6.25
CA ILE A 73 6.35 8.44 7.67
C ILE A 73 6.80 7.08 8.20
N LEU A 74 6.44 6.00 7.50
CA LEU A 74 6.76 4.65 7.95
C LEU A 74 8.26 4.37 7.92
N LYS A 75 8.99 4.92 6.96
CA LYS A 75 10.44 4.80 6.95
C LYS A 75 11.06 5.43 8.19
N GLN A 76 10.58 6.60 8.59
CA GLN A 76 11.07 7.23 9.81
C GLN A 76 10.74 6.43 11.06
N MET A 77 9.67 5.64 11.01
CA MET A 77 9.30 4.74 12.10
C MET A 77 10.08 3.42 12.09
N GLY A 78 10.94 3.21 11.11
CA GLY A 78 11.80 2.03 11.05
C GLY A 78 11.28 0.90 10.16
N PHE A 79 10.23 1.13 9.38
CA PHE A 79 9.70 0.11 8.46
C PHE A 79 10.45 0.13 7.13
N ARG A 80 10.48 -1.02 6.48
CA ARG A 80 10.91 -1.14 5.09
C ARG A 80 9.66 -1.03 4.22
N VAL A 81 9.65 -0.08 3.29
CA VAL A 81 8.45 0.22 2.51
C VAL A 81 8.79 0.44 1.04
N LYS A 82 7.83 0.13 0.18
CA LYS A 82 7.86 0.47 -1.23
C LYS A 82 6.51 1.06 -1.63
N ASN A 83 6.52 2.21 -2.28
CA ASN A 83 5.31 2.79 -2.85
C ASN A 83 5.13 2.20 -4.25
N ILE A 84 4.04 1.48 -4.46
CA ILE A 84 3.79 0.84 -5.76
C ILE A 84 2.76 1.57 -6.61
N GLY A 85 2.28 2.73 -6.14
CA GLY A 85 1.46 3.59 -6.98
C GLY A 85 0.01 3.64 -6.62
N GLY A 86 -0.86 3.67 -7.63
CA GLY A 86 -2.27 3.90 -7.44
C GLY A 86 -3.17 2.81 -7.98
N ILE A 87 -4.21 2.48 -7.22
CA ILE A 87 -5.20 1.48 -7.60
C ILE A 87 -5.95 1.87 -8.87
N ASN A 88 -5.94 3.17 -9.23
CA ASN A 88 -6.57 3.62 -10.47
C ASN A 88 -5.94 2.98 -11.71
N GLY A 89 -4.71 2.49 -11.62
CA GLY A 89 -4.06 1.77 -12.72
C GLY A 89 -4.14 0.25 -12.61
N TYR A 90 -4.78 -0.26 -11.58
CA TYR A 90 -4.87 -1.69 -11.33
C TYR A 90 -5.84 -2.36 -12.32
N LYS A 91 -5.40 -3.49 -12.87
CA LYS A 91 -6.16 -4.20 -13.92
C LYS A 91 -6.79 -5.51 -13.46
N GLY A 92 -6.64 -5.87 -12.21
CA GLY A 92 -7.18 -7.11 -11.68
C GLY A 92 -8.56 -6.94 -11.05
N LYS A 93 -9.02 -7.99 -10.40
CA LYS A 93 -10.29 -7.96 -9.66
C LYS A 93 -10.10 -7.33 -8.31
N MET A 94 -11.14 -6.65 -7.84
CA MET A 94 -11.15 -6.05 -6.50
C MET A 94 -12.00 -6.86 -5.55
N GLU A 95 -11.68 -6.74 -4.26
CA GLU A 95 -12.50 -7.24 -3.16
C GLU A 95 -13.19 -6.09 -2.45
N SER A 96 -14.25 -6.40 -1.77
CA SER A 96 -14.92 -5.39 -0.92
C SER A 96 -15.53 -6.06 0.32
#